data_b7de1ef40bbc83934f204bf032860fe6
#
_entry.id   b7de1ef40bbc83934f204bf032860fe6
#
_cell.length_a   1.000
_cell.length_b   1.000
_cell.length_c   1.000
_cell.angle_alpha   90.00
_cell.angle_beta   90.00
_cell.angle_gamma   90.00
#
_symmetry.space_group_name_H-M   'P 1'
#
loop_
_entity.id
_entity.type
_entity.pdbx_description
1 polymer ?
#
loop_
_entity_poly.entity_id
_entity_poly.type
_entity_poly.pdbx_seq_one_letter_code
_entity_poly.pdbx_strand_id
1 'polypeptide(L)'
;MIDFERLLRVPFVDVGLGFDISPDGKHLAFASNASGQWEIYELDIFASPPPRLASAGTGGKFAPKYSPDGTRLAYMVDFDGGENFHIFVQDRANPKPRDLTPNIDFAIQPNICWSPDGEQIAFLADKTGCFGAYTMPADGGEARLLLENGFPAWDVTWSPDGGHLAVMSEGSGQEYFTFIIPLDGSKVFSISIDGNSINAHNPAWSPDGTKLAFHSDISNGFHQIGLFYLSTRTITWLTDGIANCRAPHWSKDGTCLTYIRAQGASDKIIVHKLGDDTSQEFRVETGVHYKPHFTPDGKSVIFAFNNPRHPPDFWMLDLASATLRQLTHSLPTEMADVPFIMPQEITFPGMDGTPVPALLFKSEGADENTPSVVVIHGGPNWHFQVEWYPFMIHLASRGWTVIAPNYRGSTGYGRDWQYAIRFNIGGIDTDDVTAGVKYLLDNKLADPKRIAVTGRSHGGYLTMSCLTRYPDLWCAGSAVVPFLNWFTGHENSREDLQHWDFENFGNPEDNYDLWYERSPFFFLDQVKAPVQLICGENDPRCPASESIEARDKLLSYGCKVDFALYEGEGHGFLKIENVVDSELRRADFLAKALE
;
A
#
# COMPACT_ATOMS: atom_id res chain seq x y z
N MET A 1 26.09 -13.97 -2.72
CA MET A 1 24.71 -14.00 -3.28
C MET A 1 23.78 -14.61 -2.24
N ILE A 2 22.66 -13.97 -1.96
CA ILE A 2 21.64 -14.51 -1.04
C ILE A 2 20.77 -15.49 -1.83
N ASP A 3 20.45 -16.64 -1.23
CA ASP A 3 19.49 -17.60 -1.79
C ASP A 3 18.13 -16.92 -1.90
N PHE A 4 17.65 -16.77 -3.13
CA PHE A 4 16.45 -15.95 -3.39
C PHE A 4 15.16 -16.67 -2.99
N GLU A 5 15.07 -17.97 -3.23
CA GLU A 5 13.90 -18.74 -2.79
C GLU A 5 13.74 -18.67 -1.27
N ARG A 6 14.86 -18.84 -0.55
CA ARG A 6 14.86 -18.72 0.91
C ARG A 6 14.46 -17.32 1.38
N LEU A 7 14.91 -16.27 0.67
CA LEU A 7 14.54 -14.88 0.98
C LEU A 7 13.04 -14.61 0.74
N LEU A 8 12.48 -15.17 -0.33
CA LEU A 8 11.05 -15.06 -0.64
C LEU A 8 10.15 -15.81 0.34
N ARG A 9 10.66 -16.89 0.95
CA ARG A 9 9.94 -17.67 1.96
C ARG A 9 10.07 -17.10 3.37
N VAL A 10 10.78 -15.99 3.57
CA VAL A 10 10.76 -15.30 4.87
C VAL A 10 9.34 -14.81 5.13
N PRO A 11 8.68 -15.28 6.20
CA PRO A 11 7.34 -14.82 6.52
C PRO A 11 7.36 -13.35 6.95
N PHE A 12 6.22 -12.70 6.89
CA PHE A 12 6.07 -11.35 7.39
C PHE A 12 4.63 -11.07 7.82
N VAL A 13 4.45 -9.99 8.57
CA VAL A 13 3.13 -9.52 8.99
C VAL A 13 2.58 -8.52 7.99
N ASP A 14 1.26 -8.51 7.82
CA ASP A 14 0.61 -7.50 6.98
C ASP A 14 0.68 -6.12 7.66
N VAL A 15 1.27 -5.15 6.97
CA VAL A 15 1.37 -3.76 7.43
C VAL A 15 0.32 -2.85 6.79
N GLY A 16 -0.28 -3.28 5.68
CA GLY A 16 -1.23 -2.53 4.88
C GLY A 16 -2.61 -2.48 5.53
N LEU A 17 -3.24 -3.63 5.73
CA LEU A 17 -4.59 -3.73 6.28
C LEU A 17 -4.62 -3.66 7.81
N GLY A 18 -3.48 -3.90 8.46
CA GLY A 18 -3.26 -3.57 9.86
C GLY A 18 -3.50 -4.72 10.83
N PHE A 19 -3.54 -4.34 12.08
CA PHE A 19 -3.66 -5.19 13.25
C PHE A 19 -4.69 -4.60 14.21
N ASP A 20 -5.01 -5.34 15.27
CA ASP A 20 -5.83 -4.81 16.35
C ASP A 20 -5.34 -5.30 17.71
N ILE A 21 -5.51 -4.44 18.74
CA ILE A 21 -5.15 -4.74 20.13
C ILE A 21 -6.43 -5.06 20.88
N SER A 22 -6.46 -6.19 21.60
CA SER A 22 -7.64 -6.55 22.40
C SER A 22 -8.00 -5.46 23.42
N PRO A 23 -9.29 -5.25 23.74
CA PRO A 23 -9.72 -4.19 24.66
C PRO A 23 -9.10 -4.27 26.06
N ASP A 24 -8.66 -5.46 26.50
CA ASP A 24 -7.93 -5.67 27.77
C ASP A 24 -6.42 -5.40 27.63
N GLY A 25 -5.92 -5.08 26.44
CA GLY A 25 -4.53 -4.76 26.15
C GLY A 25 -3.56 -5.92 26.17
N LYS A 26 -4.05 -7.17 26.23
CA LYS A 26 -3.18 -8.35 26.38
C LYS A 26 -2.81 -9.06 25.10
N HIS A 27 -3.64 -8.93 24.08
CA HIS A 27 -3.48 -9.66 22.83
C HIS A 27 -3.38 -8.73 21.63
N LEU A 28 -2.58 -9.14 20.65
CA LEU A 28 -2.45 -8.52 19.34
C LEU A 28 -2.96 -9.52 18.29
N ALA A 29 -3.96 -9.14 17.50
CA ALA A 29 -4.42 -9.89 16.33
C ALA A 29 -3.87 -9.25 15.05
N PHE A 30 -3.34 -10.08 14.14
CA PHE A 30 -2.72 -9.61 12.90
C PHE A 30 -2.75 -10.70 11.82
N ALA A 31 -2.62 -10.29 10.57
CA ALA A 31 -2.43 -11.21 9.45
C ALA A 31 -0.94 -11.48 9.21
N SER A 32 -0.61 -12.74 8.89
CA SER A 32 0.74 -13.15 8.50
C SER A 32 0.69 -14.34 7.54
N ASN A 33 1.68 -14.46 6.67
CA ASN A 33 1.85 -15.57 5.74
C ASN A 33 2.74 -16.71 6.29
N ALA A 34 2.98 -16.77 7.59
CA ALA A 34 3.87 -17.72 8.24
C ALA A 34 3.50 -19.20 8.02
N SER A 35 2.24 -19.52 7.73
CA SER A 35 1.76 -20.87 7.39
C SER A 35 1.87 -21.22 5.90
N GLY A 36 2.39 -20.31 5.06
CA GLY A 36 2.39 -20.43 3.60
C GLY A 36 1.16 -19.84 2.91
N GLN A 37 0.19 -19.36 3.68
CA GLN A 37 -0.95 -18.57 3.22
C GLN A 37 -1.27 -17.48 4.25
N TRP A 38 -2.00 -16.45 3.84
CA TRP A 38 -2.42 -15.38 4.74
C TRP A 38 -3.46 -15.88 5.74
N GLU A 39 -3.12 -15.80 7.03
CA GLU A 39 -3.95 -16.23 8.15
C GLU A 39 -3.93 -15.19 9.27
N ILE A 40 -4.98 -15.19 10.11
CA ILE A 40 -4.98 -14.39 11.32
C ILE A 40 -4.27 -15.14 12.44
N TYR A 41 -3.33 -14.45 13.06
CA TYR A 41 -2.62 -14.90 14.26
C TYR A 41 -2.97 -14.02 15.46
N GLU A 42 -2.86 -14.59 16.65
CA GLU A 42 -3.00 -13.87 17.92
C GLU A 42 -1.73 -14.09 18.75
N LEU A 43 -1.20 -12.99 19.31
CA LEU A 43 -0.01 -12.96 20.15
C LEU A 43 -0.38 -12.41 21.54
N ASP A 44 0.09 -13.03 22.64
CA ASP A 44 0.10 -12.41 23.94
C ASP A 44 1.23 -11.36 24.01
N ILE A 45 0.87 -10.10 24.19
CA ILE A 45 1.80 -8.96 24.14
C ILE A 45 2.87 -9.03 25.24
N PHE A 46 2.56 -9.62 26.41
CA PHE A 46 3.43 -9.65 27.57
C PHE A 46 4.12 -10.99 27.82
N ALA A 47 3.63 -12.05 27.19
CA ALA A 47 4.27 -13.36 27.21
C ALA A 47 5.23 -13.51 26.02
N SER A 48 6.02 -14.58 26.01
CA SER A 48 6.96 -14.89 24.92
C SER A 48 6.62 -16.15 24.12
N PRO A 49 5.39 -16.70 24.15
CA PRO A 49 5.07 -17.82 23.28
C PRO A 49 4.98 -17.34 21.82
N PRO A 50 5.23 -18.24 20.84
CA PRO A 50 5.00 -17.90 19.45
C PRO A 50 3.52 -17.52 19.22
N PRO A 51 3.22 -16.69 18.22
CA PRO A 51 1.84 -16.39 17.84
C PRO A 51 1.05 -17.68 17.55
N ARG A 52 -0.19 -17.73 18.00
CA ARG A 52 -1.09 -18.84 17.71
C ARG A 52 -1.98 -18.52 16.50
N LEU A 53 -2.25 -19.52 15.69
CA LEU A 53 -3.23 -19.41 14.62
C LEU A 53 -4.62 -19.15 15.21
N ALA A 54 -5.29 -18.09 14.76
CA ALA A 54 -6.59 -17.65 15.26
C ALA A 54 -7.71 -17.74 14.21
N SER A 55 -7.39 -18.04 12.96
CA SER A 55 -8.36 -18.23 11.88
C SER A 55 -8.38 -19.67 11.38
N ALA A 56 -9.39 -20.02 10.58
CA ALA A 56 -9.53 -21.32 9.95
C ALA A 56 -10.26 -21.20 8.60
N GLY A 57 -10.17 -22.24 7.77
CA GLY A 57 -10.81 -22.32 6.46
C GLY A 57 -9.88 -21.89 5.32
N THR A 58 -10.42 -21.83 4.11
CA THR A 58 -9.70 -21.45 2.86
C THR A 58 -9.68 -19.95 2.66
N GLY A 59 -8.89 -19.48 1.68
CA GLY A 59 -8.74 -18.06 1.33
C GLY A 59 -7.70 -17.32 2.19
N GLY A 60 -7.25 -16.16 1.71
CA GLY A 60 -6.41 -15.24 2.46
C GLY A 60 -7.22 -14.44 3.49
N LYS A 61 -6.73 -14.33 4.73
CA LYS A 61 -7.42 -13.64 5.82
C LYS A 61 -6.65 -12.40 6.25
N PHE A 62 -7.39 -11.29 6.43
CA PHE A 62 -6.82 -9.96 6.63
C PHE A 62 -7.63 -9.13 7.62
N ALA A 63 -7.10 -7.97 8.00
CA ALA A 63 -7.79 -6.90 8.72
C ALA A 63 -8.56 -7.37 9.98
N PRO A 64 -7.92 -8.06 10.94
CA PRO A 64 -8.60 -8.51 12.15
C PRO A 64 -9.08 -7.34 13.00
N LYS A 65 -10.27 -7.47 13.62
CA LYS A 65 -10.85 -6.50 14.55
C LYS A 65 -11.52 -7.20 15.72
N TYR A 66 -11.10 -6.90 16.95
CA TYR A 66 -11.79 -7.35 18.14
C TYR A 66 -13.13 -6.63 18.32
N SER A 67 -14.13 -7.35 18.81
CA SER A 67 -15.35 -6.71 19.33
C SER A 67 -15.00 -5.84 20.56
N PRO A 68 -15.79 -4.79 20.89
CA PRO A 68 -15.51 -3.90 22.02
C PRO A 68 -15.41 -4.61 23.37
N ASP A 69 -16.09 -5.73 23.55
CA ASP A 69 -16.03 -6.58 24.76
C ASP A 69 -14.86 -7.60 24.71
N GLY A 70 -14.16 -7.70 23.57
CA GLY A 70 -13.04 -8.62 23.36
C GLY A 70 -13.42 -10.09 23.24
N THR A 71 -14.72 -10.43 23.14
CA THR A 71 -15.18 -11.83 23.08
C THR A 71 -15.20 -12.39 21.66
N ARG A 72 -15.32 -11.54 20.65
CA ARG A 72 -15.37 -11.91 19.22
C ARG A 72 -14.21 -11.29 18.45
N LEU A 73 -13.87 -11.93 17.33
CA LEU A 73 -12.90 -11.45 16.34
C LEU A 73 -13.58 -11.45 14.96
N ALA A 74 -13.61 -10.27 14.31
CA ALA A 74 -13.98 -10.14 12.91
C ALA A 74 -12.72 -10.07 12.05
N TYR A 75 -12.80 -10.54 10.80
CA TYR A 75 -11.73 -10.44 9.81
C TYR A 75 -12.29 -10.59 8.39
N MET A 76 -11.49 -10.19 7.42
CA MET A 76 -11.83 -10.25 6.01
C MET A 76 -11.23 -11.47 5.35
N VAL A 77 -11.94 -12.08 4.41
CA VAL A 77 -11.48 -13.27 3.65
C VAL A 77 -11.58 -13.01 2.16
N ASP A 78 -10.48 -13.16 1.45
CA ASP A 78 -10.41 -13.21 -0.01
C ASP A 78 -10.17 -14.67 -0.44
N PHE A 79 -11.06 -15.25 -1.24
CA PHE A 79 -11.01 -16.66 -1.59
C PHE A 79 -10.16 -16.99 -2.81
N ASP A 80 -10.01 -16.04 -3.73
CA ASP A 80 -9.47 -16.31 -5.08
C ASP A 80 -8.54 -15.21 -5.61
N GLY A 81 -8.18 -14.22 -4.76
CA GLY A 81 -7.35 -13.09 -5.15
C GLY A 81 -8.09 -11.99 -5.93
N GLY A 82 -9.40 -12.14 -6.14
CA GLY A 82 -10.24 -11.16 -6.85
C GLY A 82 -10.58 -9.91 -6.04
N GLU A 83 -10.06 -9.78 -4.81
CA GLU A 83 -10.32 -8.66 -3.90
C GLU A 83 -11.82 -8.46 -3.58
N ASN A 84 -12.61 -9.53 -3.70
CA ASN A 84 -14.00 -9.58 -3.27
C ASN A 84 -14.05 -10.16 -1.85
N PHE A 85 -13.86 -9.29 -0.87
CA PHE A 85 -13.74 -9.74 0.52
C PHE A 85 -15.07 -10.13 1.12
N HIS A 86 -15.05 -11.19 1.94
CA HIS A 86 -16.15 -11.58 2.81
C HIS A 86 -15.86 -11.19 4.25
N ILE A 87 -16.89 -10.81 5.00
CA ILE A 87 -16.81 -10.48 6.43
C ILE A 87 -17.03 -11.74 7.24
N PHE A 88 -16.02 -12.16 8.01
CA PHE A 88 -16.10 -13.29 8.92
C PHE A 88 -16.08 -12.82 10.38
N VAL A 89 -16.88 -13.47 11.21
CA VAL A 89 -16.88 -13.27 12.67
C VAL A 89 -16.81 -14.62 13.38
N GLN A 90 -16.04 -14.69 14.45
CA GLN A 90 -15.94 -15.86 15.32
C GLN A 90 -15.83 -15.51 16.79
N ASP A 91 -16.30 -16.41 17.68
CA ASP A 91 -16.05 -16.32 19.11
C ASP A 91 -14.61 -16.74 19.44
N ARG A 92 -13.91 -15.98 20.26
CA ARG A 92 -12.52 -16.31 20.65
C ARG A 92 -12.43 -17.56 21.53
N ALA A 93 -13.44 -17.80 22.38
CA ALA A 93 -13.48 -18.97 23.27
C ALA A 93 -13.82 -20.29 22.53
N ASN A 94 -14.57 -20.20 21.44
CA ASN A 94 -14.98 -21.34 20.62
C ASN A 94 -14.96 -20.93 19.14
N PRO A 95 -13.77 -20.85 18.51
CA PRO A 95 -13.61 -20.30 17.18
C PRO A 95 -14.30 -21.17 16.13
N LYS A 96 -15.49 -20.74 15.73
CA LYS A 96 -16.22 -21.25 14.58
C LYS A 96 -16.50 -20.07 13.68
N PRO A 97 -15.71 -19.89 12.60
CA PRO A 97 -15.90 -18.79 11.68
C PRO A 97 -17.28 -18.83 11.04
N ARG A 98 -17.94 -17.68 11.02
CA ARG A 98 -19.23 -17.49 10.35
C ARG A 98 -19.06 -16.40 9.32
N ASP A 99 -19.39 -16.72 8.07
CA ASP A 99 -19.48 -15.76 6.99
C ASP A 99 -20.76 -14.93 7.16
N LEU A 100 -20.64 -13.62 7.31
CA LEU A 100 -21.75 -12.68 7.41
C LEU A 100 -22.26 -12.21 6.05
N THR A 101 -21.49 -12.44 5.00
CA THR A 101 -21.74 -11.99 3.63
C THR A 101 -21.71 -13.14 2.62
N PRO A 102 -22.40 -14.26 2.89
CA PRO A 102 -22.41 -15.39 1.98
C PRO A 102 -23.17 -15.04 0.68
N ASN A 103 -22.69 -15.55 -0.45
CA ASN A 103 -23.33 -15.41 -1.77
C ASN A 103 -23.57 -13.95 -2.20
N ILE A 104 -22.66 -13.04 -1.89
CA ILE A 104 -22.68 -11.66 -2.40
C ILE A 104 -22.28 -11.65 -3.87
N ASP A 105 -22.86 -10.70 -4.62
CA ASP A 105 -22.57 -10.41 -6.03
C ASP A 105 -21.97 -8.99 -6.21
N PHE A 106 -21.38 -8.46 -5.14
CA PHE A 106 -20.75 -7.15 -5.07
C PHE A 106 -19.42 -7.24 -4.31
N ALA A 107 -18.52 -6.28 -4.53
CA ALA A 107 -17.25 -6.22 -3.83
C ALA A 107 -17.39 -5.54 -2.44
N ILE A 108 -16.60 -6.03 -1.47
CA ILE A 108 -16.42 -5.40 -0.15
C ILE A 108 -14.95 -5.05 0.00
N GLN A 109 -14.66 -3.84 0.47
CA GLN A 109 -13.31 -3.40 0.83
C GLN A 109 -12.85 -4.03 2.15
N PRO A 110 -11.55 -4.33 2.34
CA PRO A 110 -11.04 -4.96 3.56
C PRO A 110 -10.94 -3.98 4.74
N ASN A 111 -11.97 -3.17 4.94
CA ASN A 111 -12.03 -2.18 6.00
C ASN A 111 -13.38 -2.30 6.73
N ILE A 112 -13.31 -2.73 7.99
CA ILE A 112 -14.47 -2.93 8.85
C ILE A 112 -14.28 -2.27 10.21
N CYS A 113 -15.38 -1.87 10.83
CA CYS A 113 -15.40 -1.27 12.16
C CYS A 113 -16.62 -1.77 12.95
N TRP A 114 -16.39 -2.22 14.21
CA TRP A 114 -17.46 -2.54 15.14
C TRP A 114 -18.14 -1.28 15.68
N SER A 115 -19.44 -1.32 15.87
CA SER A 115 -20.13 -0.32 16.72
C SER A 115 -19.63 -0.44 18.17
N PRO A 116 -19.64 0.64 18.97
CA PRO A 116 -19.15 0.61 20.36
C PRO A 116 -19.89 -0.37 21.28
N ASP A 117 -21.16 -0.69 20.98
CA ASP A 117 -21.95 -1.70 21.71
C ASP A 117 -21.70 -3.14 21.21
N GLY A 118 -20.95 -3.30 20.09
CA GLY A 118 -20.65 -4.60 19.47
C GLY A 118 -21.81 -5.25 18.73
N GLU A 119 -22.93 -4.54 18.53
CA GLU A 119 -24.14 -5.09 17.89
C GLU A 119 -24.14 -4.96 16.36
N GLN A 120 -23.29 -4.06 15.81
CA GLN A 120 -23.21 -3.81 14.38
C GLN A 120 -21.76 -3.78 13.87
N ILE A 121 -21.60 -4.01 12.57
CA ILE A 121 -20.35 -3.82 11.82
C ILE A 121 -20.63 -2.79 10.72
N ALA A 122 -19.78 -1.76 10.62
CA ALA A 122 -19.70 -0.86 9.48
C ALA A 122 -18.67 -1.38 8.48
N PHE A 123 -18.95 -1.25 7.19
CA PHE A 123 -18.10 -1.71 6.10
C PHE A 123 -18.35 -0.92 4.82
N LEU A 124 -17.48 -1.12 3.82
CA LEU A 124 -17.56 -0.45 2.52
C LEU A 124 -17.85 -1.48 1.43
N ALA A 125 -18.84 -1.20 0.57
CA ALA A 125 -19.23 -2.10 -0.52
C ALA A 125 -19.74 -1.34 -1.75
N ASP A 126 -19.56 -1.92 -2.94
CA ASP A 126 -19.99 -1.35 -4.22
C ASP A 126 -21.39 -1.84 -4.66
N LYS A 127 -22.20 -2.31 -3.73
CA LYS A 127 -23.55 -2.89 -3.95
C LYS A 127 -24.49 -2.03 -4.83
N THR A 128 -24.26 -0.73 -4.89
CA THR A 128 -25.01 0.23 -5.68
C THR A 128 -24.25 0.74 -6.90
N GLY A 129 -23.12 0.11 -7.24
CA GLY A 129 -22.27 0.48 -8.37
C GLY A 129 -21.10 1.39 -7.98
N CYS A 130 -21.01 1.82 -6.71
CA CYS A 130 -19.91 2.59 -6.16
C CYS A 130 -19.69 2.19 -4.70
N PHE A 131 -18.43 2.21 -4.22
CA PHE A 131 -18.13 1.88 -2.83
C PHE A 131 -18.76 2.89 -1.87
N GLY A 132 -19.91 2.54 -1.31
CA GLY A 132 -20.61 3.28 -0.26
C GLY A 132 -20.32 2.70 1.13
N ALA A 133 -20.74 3.45 2.17
CA ALA A 133 -20.66 3.00 3.56
C ALA A 133 -21.97 2.35 4.01
N TYR A 134 -21.84 1.16 4.58
CA TYR A 134 -22.96 0.32 5.07
C TYR A 134 -22.77 -0.05 6.53
N THR A 135 -23.89 -0.40 7.19
CA THR A 135 -23.88 -1.13 8.47
C THR A 135 -24.74 -2.38 8.37
N MET A 136 -24.38 -3.41 9.14
CA MET A 136 -25.16 -4.64 9.28
C MET A 136 -25.09 -5.15 10.72
N PRO A 137 -26.09 -5.96 11.18
CA PRO A 137 -25.99 -6.63 12.48
C PRO A 137 -24.75 -7.52 12.55
N ALA A 138 -24.04 -7.49 13.67
CA ALA A 138 -22.83 -8.30 13.89
C ALA A 138 -23.08 -9.80 13.90
N ASP A 139 -24.33 -10.22 13.95
CA ASP A 139 -24.79 -11.60 13.81
C ASP A 139 -25.27 -11.93 12.40
N GLY A 140 -25.02 -11.04 11.43
CA GLY A 140 -25.50 -11.16 10.05
C GLY A 140 -26.91 -10.66 9.87
N GLY A 141 -27.28 -10.36 8.64
CA GLY A 141 -28.57 -9.83 8.29
C GLY A 141 -28.49 -8.80 7.16
N GLU A 142 -29.55 -8.00 7.00
CA GLU A 142 -29.61 -7.02 5.93
C GLU A 142 -28.66 -5.84 6.17
N ALA A 143 -27.89 -5.50 5.14
CA ALA A 143 -27.02 -4.33 5.14
C ALA A 143 -27.80 -3.06 4.84
N ARG A 144 -27.62 -2.02 5.66
CA ARG A 144 -28.21 -0.69 5.49
C ARG A 144 -27.19 0.28 4.92
N LEU A 145 -27.50 0.89 3.78
CA LEU A 145 -26.72 1.98 3.20
C LEU A 145 -26.81 3.25 4.07
N LEU A 146 -25.68 3.88 4.36
CA LEU A 146 -25.57 5.11 5.15
C LEU A 146 -25.04 6.29 4.33
N LEU A 147 -24.09 6.05 3.43
CA LEU A 147 -23.52 7.06 2.56
C LEU A 147 -23.19 6.45 1.20
N GLU A 148 -23.67 7.12 0.17
CA GLU A 148 -23.21 7.00 -1.21
C GLU A 148 -23.23 8.41 -1.80
N ASN A 149 -22.11 8.87 -2.31
CA ASN A 149 -21.94 10.22 -2.83
C ASN A 149 -21.46 10.25 -4.28
N GLY A 150 -21.48 9.09 -4.97
CA GLY A 150 -21.01 8.91 -6.34
C GLY A 150 -19.49 8.82 -6.49
N PHE A 151 -18.76 8.69 -5.38
CA PHE A 151 -17.31 8.52 -5.34
C PHE A 151 -16.94 7.35 -4.41
N PRO A 152 -15.86 6.58 -4.73
CA PRO A 152 -15.46 5.45 -3.91
C PRO A 152 -15.11 5.83 -2.48
N ALA A 153 -15.66 5.13 -1.50
CA ALA A 153 -15.27 5.24 -0.10
C ALA A 153 -14.12 4.29 0.23
N TRP A 154 -13.18 4.72 1.10
CA TRP A 154 -11.93 4.01 1.40
C TRP A 154 -11.68 3.75 2.88
N ASP A 155 -12.37 4.44 3.78
CA ASP A 155 -12.22 4.24 5.22
C ASP A 155 -13.54 4.50 5.94
N VAL A 156 -13.81 3.73 7.00
CA VAL A 156 -14.98 3.89 7.86
C VAL A 156 -14.60 3.65 9.31
N THR A 157 -14.99 4.57 10.19
CA THR A 157 -14.75 4.44 11.63
C THR A 157 -15.94 4.97 12.44
N TRP A 158 -16.27 4.25 13.51
CA TRP A 158 -17.38 4.59 14.40
C TRP A 158 -16.94 5.52 15.52
N SER A 159 -17.76 6.51 15.87
CA SER A 159 -17.48 7.34 17.05
C SER A 159 -17.63 6.52 18.34
N PRO A 160 -16.85 6.78 19.40
CA PRO A 160 -16.90 6.01 20.64
C PRO A 160 -18.24 6.05 21.37
N ASP A 161 -19.04 7.09 21.15
CA ASP A 161 -20.40 7.24 21.71
C ASP A 161 -21.48 6.53 20.89
N GLY A 162 -21.12 5.97 19.73
CA GLY A 162 -22.04 5.31 18.82
C GLY A 162 -22.94 6.26 18.00
N GLY A 163 -22.78 7.59 18.17
CA GLY A 163 -23.66 8.58 17.55
C GLY A 163 -23.31 8.93 16.11
N HIS A 164 -22.10 8.65 15.66
CA HIS A 164 -21.60 9.05 14.34
C HIS A 164 -20.74 7.98 13.68
N LEU A 165 -20.68 8.04 12.34
CA LEU A 165 -19.62 7.41 11.55
C LEU A 165 -18.80 8.49 10.88
N ALA A 166 -17.48 8.29 10.78
CA ALA A 166 -16.63 9.04 9.86
C ALA A 166 -16.29 8.12 8.68
N VAL A 167 -16.53 8.62 7.46
CA VAL A 167 -16.29 7.91 6.21
C VAL A 167 -15.37 8.75 5.34
N MET A 168 -14.23 8.21 4.94
CA MET A 168 -13.35 8.82 3.96
C MET A 168 -13.77 8.33 2.56
N SER A 169 -14.07 9.25 1.68
CA SER A 169 -14.46 9.00 0.28
C SER A 169 -13.70 9.91 -0.65
N GLU A 170 -13.43 9.43 -1.85
CA GLU A 170 -12.89 10.27 -2.90
C GLU A 170 -13.86 11.41 -3.24
N GLY A 171 -13.32 12.41 -3.88
CA GLY A 171 -14.01 13.50 -4.54
C GLY A 171 -13.38 13.75 -5.90
N SER A 172 -13.70 14.86 -6.53
CA SER A 172 -13.05 15.26 -7.78
C SER A 172 -11.55 15.60 -7.52
N GLY A 173 -10.69 15.32 -8.50
CA GLY A 173 -9.30 15.73 -8.48
C GLY A 173 -8.38 14.91 -7.60
N GLN A 174 -8.69 13.64 -7.31
CA GLN A 174 -7.96 12.78 -6.38
C GLN A 174 -7.91 13.33 -4.95
N GLU A 175 -8.86 14.13 -4.56
CA GLU A 175 -9.02 14.57 -3.18
C GLU A 175 -9.87 13.57 -2.40
N TYR A 176 -9.57 13.42 -1.11
CA TYR A 176 -10.30 12.53 -0.21
C TYR A 176 -10.97 13.36 0.87
N PHE A 177 -12.29 13.27 0.95
CA PHE A 177 -13.07 14.00 1.94
C PHE A 177 -13.50 13.06 3.06
N THR A 178 -13.35 13.49 4.31
CA THR A 178 -13.92 12.77 5.45
C THR A 178 -15.30 13.34 5.76
N PHE A 179 -16.34 12.52 5.56
CA PHE A 179 -17.72 12.81 5.90
C PHE A 179 -18.05 12.31 7.30
N ILE A 180 -18.79 13.08 8.06
CA ILE A 180 -19.36 12.72 9.36
C ILE A 180 -20.86 12.49 9.19
N ILE A 181 -21.29 11.26 9.49
CA ILE A 181 -22.67 10.79 9.35
C ILE A 181 -23.29 10.66 10.73
N PRO A 182 -24.19 11.58 11.15
CA PRO A 182 -24.96 11.41 12.35
C PRO A 182 -25.97 10.26 12.21
N LEU A 183 -26.01 9.34 13.19
CA LEU A 183 -26.92 8.19 13.14
C LEU A 183 -28.32 8.49 13.66
N ASP A 184 -28.55 9.69 14.18
CA ASP A 184 -29.88 10.22 14.56
C ASP A 184 -30.71 10.73 13.37
N GLY A 185 -30.15 10.68 12.14
CA GLY A 185 -30.77 11.17 10.91
C GLY A 185 -30.55 12.66 10.63
N SER A 186 -29.72 13.33 11.41
CA SER A 186 -29.28 14.70 11.11
C SER A 186 -28.47 14.77 9.83
N LYS A 187 -28.27 15.98 9.29
CA LYS A 187 -27.57 16.18 8.02
C LYS A 187 -26.10 15.76 8.09
N VAL A 188 -25.65 14.97 7.13
CA VAL A 188 -24.24 14.64 6.87
C VAL A 188 -23.44 15.92 6.59
N PHE A 189 -22.22 15.99 7.12
CA PHE A 189 -21.28 17.08 6.85
C PHE A 189 -19.86 16.53 6.75
N SER A 190 -18.92 17.32 6.23
CA SER A 190 -17.51 16.93 6.05
C SER A 190 -16.58 17.76 6.92
N ILE A 191 -15.35 17.28 7.07
CA ILE A 191 -14.24 18.12 7.54
C ILE A 191 -14.03 19.24 6.50
N SER A 192 -14.14 20.50 6.93
CA SER A 192 -14.19 21.64 6.03
C SER A 192 -13.56 22.89 6.63
N ILE A 193 -13.12 23.81 5.74
CA ILE A 193 -12.67 25.17 6.08
C ILE A 193 -13.60 26.11 5.34
N ASP A 194 -14.21 27.07 6.06
CA ASP A 194 -15.16 28.04 5.52
C ASP A 194 -16.30 27.41 4.70
N GLY A 195 -16.72 26.19 5.10
CA GLY A 195 -17.79 25.44 4.46
C GLY A 195 -17.38 24.64 3.22
N ASN A 196 -16.12 24.69 2.80
CA ASN A 196 -15.58 23.88 1.71
C ASN A 196 -14.91 22.63 2.27
N SER A 197 -15.27 21.43 1.77
CA SER A 197 -14.60 20.18 2.10
C SER A 197 -13.12 20.27 1.76
N ILE A 198 -12.27 19.70 2.60
CA ILE A 198 -10.82 19.67 2.38
C ILE A 198 -10.35 18.23 2.27
N ASN A 199 -9.21 18.05 1.62
CA ASN A 199 -8.50 16.77 1.59
C ASN A 199 -8.17 16.34 3.03
N ALA A 200 -8.78 15.25 3.52
CA ALA A 200 -8.68 14.78 4.90
C ALA A 200 -8.69 13.25 4.95
N HIS A 201 -7.58 12.67 5.39
CA HIS A 201 -7.34 11.24 5.37
C HIS A 201 -7.23 10.64 6.78
N ASN A 202 -7.50 9.32 6.89
CA ASN A 202 -7.34 8.51 8.08
C ASN A 202 -7.97 9.16 9.34
N PRO A 203 -9.27 9.36 9.35
CA PRO A 203 -9.96 9.96 10.49
C PRO A 203 -9.86 9.06 11.73
N ALA A 204 -9.44 9.61 12.85
CA ALA A 204 -9.34 8.93 14.13
C ALA A 204 -10.11 9.70 15.21
N TRP A 205 -11.15 9.08 15.76
CA TRP A 205 -11.97 9.68 16.83
C TRP A 205 -11.20 9.85 18.12
N SER A 206 -11.34 11.01 18.77
CA SER A 206 -10.92 11.16 20.16
C SER A 206 -11.77 10.26 21.06
N PRO A 207 -11.24 9.76 22.20
CA PRO A 207 -11.98 8.84 23.08
C PRO A 207 -13.29 9.40 23.64
N ASP A 208 -13.40 10.72 23.74
CA ASP A 208 -14.61 11.43 24.16
C ASP A 208 -15.61 11.70 23.02
N GLY A 209 -15.28 11.29 21.78
CA GLY A 209 -16.13 11.48 20.60
C GLY A 209 -16.28 12.93 20.11
N THR A 210 -15.57 13.89 20.73
CA THR A 210 -15.76 15.33 20.44
C THR A 210 -14.90 15.86 19.32
N LYS A 211 -13.86 15.10 18.91
CA LYS A 211 -12.87 15.49 17.90
C LYS A 211 -12.53 14.34 16.95
N LEU A 212 -12.06 14.71 15.77
CA LEU A 212 -11.38 13.81 14.84
C LEU A 212 -9.95 14.29 14.60
N ALA A 213 -8.96 13.42 14.80
CA ALA A 213 -7.64 13.62 14.25
C ALA A 213 -7.62 13.09 12.81
N PHE A 214 -6.92 13.77 11.92
CA PHE A 214 -6.78 13.42 10.52
C PHE A 214 -5.48 13.99 9.97
N HIS A 215 -5.09 13.60 8.75
CA HIS A 215 -4.01 14.30 8.07
C HIS A 215 -4.48 14.91 6.75
N SER A 216 -3.86 16.03 6.37
CA SER A 216 -4.23 16.82 5.19
C SER A 216 -3.04 17.58 4.64
N ASP A 217 -2.97 17.69 3.32
CA ASP A 217 -1.93 18.43 2.59
C ASP A 217 -2.38 19.84 2.13
N ILE A 218 -3.52 20.30 2.64
CA ILE A 218 -4.20 21.52 2.15
C ILE A 218 -3.35 22.81 2.26
N SER A 219 -2.43 22.88 3.24
CA SER A 219 -1.74 24.14 3.51
C SER A 219 -0.57 24.40 2.56
N ASN A 220 0.31 23.42 2.35
CA ASN A 220 1.56 23.58 1.60
C ASN A 220 1.96 22.32 0.82
N GLY A 221 1.02 21.42 0.60
CA GLY A 221 1.21 20.22 -0.18
C GLY A 221 1.81 19.03 0.59
N PHE A 222 2.28 19.21 1.84
CA PHE A 222 2.69 18.11 2.72
C PHE A 222 1.61 17.81 3.76
N HIS A 223 1.39 16.54 4.02
CA HIS A 223 0.40 16.12 5.00
C HIS A 223 0.73 16.59 6.41
N GLN A 224 -0.21 17.29 7.02
CA GLN A 224 -0.18 17.78 8.40
C GLN A 224 -1.22 17.05 9.23
N ILE A 225 -0.97 16.90 10.54
CA ILE A 225 -1.97 16.41 11.49
C ILE A 225 -2.86 17.57 11.92
N GLY A 226 -4.16 17.42 11.70
CA GLY A 226 -5.21 18.34 12.14
C GLY A 226 -6.14 17.69 13.16
N LEU A 227 -6.70 18.52 14.05
CA LEU A 227 -7.79 18.18 14.95
C LEU A 227 -9.04 18.95 14.53
N PHE A 228 -10.06 18.23 14.10
CA PHE A 228 -11.37 18.79 13.80
C PHE A 228 -12.30 18.68 15.01
N TYR A 229 -12.87 19.79 15.45
CA TYR A 229 -13.79 19.88 16.59
C TYR A 229 -15.24 19.81 16.08
N LEU A 230 -16.00 18.79 16.49
CA LEU A 230 -17.37 18.57 16.01
C LEU A 230 -18.32 19.71 16.33
N SER A 231 -18.25 20.25 17.55
CA SER A 231 -19.18 21.27 18.05
C SER A 231 -19.01 22.63 17.38
N THR A 232 -17.77 23.03 17.10
CA THR A 232 -17.44 24.34 16.51
C THR A 232 -17.17 24.26 15.00
N ARG A 233 -16.91 23.05 14.47
CA ARG A 233 -16.49 22.79 13.09
C ARG A 233 -15.21 23.54 12.71
N THR A 234 -14.30 23.69 13.65
CA THR A 234 -12.99 24.34 13.47
C THR A 234 -11.87 23.31 13.47
N ILE A 235 -10.73 23.67 12.89
CA ILE A 235 -9.53 22.84 12.83
C ILE A 235 -8.39 23.52 13.59
N THR A 236 -7.65 22.74 14.37
CA THR A 236 -6.34 23.12 14.91
C THR A 236 -5.28 22.23 14.29
N TRP A 237 -4.25 22.83 13.71
CA TRP A 237 -3.12 22.10 13.14
C TRP A 237 -2.07 21.82 14.22
N LEU A 238 -1.61 20.57 14.33
CA LEU A 238 -0.60 20.13 15.31
C LEU A 238 0.82 20.10 14.72
N THR A 239 0.96 20.11 13.39
CA THR A 239 2.26 20.02 12.72
C THR A 239 2.42 21.15 11.70
N ASP A 240 3.67 21.42 11.33
CA ASP A 240 4.08 22.58 10.55
C ASP A 240 4.00 22.41 9.02
N GLY A 241 3.71 21.20 8.53
CA GLY A 241 3.66 20.88 7.10
C GLY A 241 5.01 20.90 6.38
N ILE A 242 6.12 20.80 7.08
CA ILE A 242 7.46 20.70 6.50
C ILE A 242 7.76 19.26 6.03
N ALA A 243 7.10 18.28 6.64
CA ALA A 243 7.23 16.86 6.32
C ALA A 243 5.86 16.17 6.37
N ASN A 244 5.68 15.11 5.60
CA ASN A 244 4.46 14.32 5.66
C ASN A 244 4.28 13.66 7.04
N CYS A 245 3.16 13.98 7.68
CA CYS A 245 2.70 13.35 8.92
C CYS A 245 1.42 12.57 8.62
N ARG A 246 1.33 11.29 9.07
CA ARG A 246 0.22 10.38 8.72
C ARG A 246 -0.15 9.45 9.87
N ALA A 247 -1.27 8.75 9.74
CA ALA A 247 -1.76 7.71 10.64
C ALA A 247 -1.87 8.18 12.11
N PRO A 248 -2.65 9.22 12.43
CA PRO A 248 -2.85 9.67 13.79
C PRO A 248 -3.63 8.63 14.61
N HIS A 249 -3.23 8.41 15.87
CA HIS A 249 -3.95 7.54 16.80
C HIS A 249 -3.93 8.12 18.22
N TRP A 250 -5.08 8.11 18.90
CA TRP A 250 -5.27 8.68 20.23
C TRP A 250 -4.86 7.71 21.34
N SER A 251 -4.29 8.26 22.43
CA SER A 251 -4.29 7.57 23.71
C SER A 251 -5.71 7.47 24.28
N LYS A 252 -6.02 6.41 25.03
CA LYS A 252 -7.37 6.16 25.56
C LYS A 252 -7.90 7.26 26.49
N ASP A 253 -7.01 8.01 27.14
CA ASP A 253 -7.35 9.16 27.98
C ASP A 253 -7.50 10.48 27.21
N GLY A 254 -7.23 10.46 25.90
CA GLY A 254 -7.32 11.63 25.03
C GLY A 254 -6.25 12.69 25.24
N THR A 255 -5.21 12.41 26.04
CA THR A 255 -4.15 13.38 26.37
C THR A 255 -2.99 13.38 25.37
N CYS A 256 -2.81 12.29 24.64
CA CYS A 256 -1.74 12.12 23.66
C CYS A 256 -2.25 11.69 22.30
N LEU A 257 -1.48 12.03 21.28
CA LEU A 257 -1.63 11.54 19.92
C LEU A 257 -0.31 10.92 19.48
N THR A 258 -0.33 9.76 18.81
CA THR A 258 0.82 9.24 18.09
C THR A 258 0.57 9.35 16.58
N TYR A 259 1.64 9.55 15.80
CA TYR A 259 1.59 9.60 14.34
C TYR A 259 2.98 9.31 13.75
N ILE A 260 3.03 9.08 12.45
CA ILE A 260 4.27 8.90 11.69
C ILE A 260 4.67 10.25 11.08
N ARG A 261 5.98 10.60 11.17
CA ARG A 261 6.58 11.75 10.47
C ARG A 261 7.67 11.27 9.53
N ALA A 262 7.53 11.55 8.24
CA ALA A 262 8.50 11.18 7.22
C ALA A 262 9.82 11.94 7.38
N GLN A 263 10.92 11.26 7.03
CA GLN A 263 12.27 11.80 6.97
C GLN A 263 13.00 11.19 5.76
N GLY A 264 12.93 11.85 4.60
CA GLY A 264 13.41 11.27 3.34
C GLY A 264 12.62 9.99 3.01
N ALA A 265 13.31 8.93 2.60
CA ALA A 265 12.73 7.62 2.33
C ALA A 265 12.58 6.72 3.59
N SER A 266 12.66 7.30 4.78
CA SER A 266 12.41 6.66 6.07
C SER A 266 11.45 7.51 6.90
N ASP A 267 11.12 7.08 8.12
CA ASP A 267 10.25 7.83 9.00
C ASP A 267 10.54 7.61 10.49
N LYS A 268 9.75 8.27 11.33
CA LYS A 268 9.78 8.18 12.80
C LYS A 268 8.37 8.14 13.35
N ILE A 269 8.23 7.54 14.53
CA ILE A 269 7.03 7.64 15.36
C ILE A 269 7.14 8.89 16.20
N ILE A 270 6.08 9.68 16.23
CA ILE A 270 5.93 10.83 17.10
C ILE A 270 4.88 10.50 18.17
N VAL A 271 5.19 10.82 19.42
CA VAL A 271 4.22 10.85 20.52
C VAL A 271 4.08 12.29 20.98
N HIS A 272 2.93 12.87 20.69
CA HIS A 272 2.62 14.28 20.97
C HIS A 272 1.67 14.39 22.18
N LYS A 273 2.04 15.19 23.19
CA LYS A 273 1.21 15.52 24.35
C LYS A 273 0.45 16.81 24.07
N LEU A 274 -0.87 16.72 24.05
CA LEU A 274 -1.72 17.86 23.70
C LEU A 274 -1.72 18.98 24.76
N GLY A 275 -1.62 18.62 26.05
CA GLY A 275 -1.69 19.61 27.14
C GLY A 275 -0.49 20.55 27.20
N ASP A 276 0.69 20.01 26.92
CA ASP A 276 1.96 20.73 27.01
C ASP A 276 2.49 21.15 25.61
N ASP A 277 1.82 20.74 24.54
CA ASP A 277 2.24 20.91 23.14
C ASP A 277 3.68 20.44 22.91
N THR A 278 4.02 19.25 23.45
CA THR A 278 5.37 18.69 23.37
C THR A 278 5.36 17.36 22.62
N SER A 279 6.40 17.11 21.83
CA SER A 279 6.56 15.88 21.07
C SER A 279 7.85 15.14 21.42
N GLN A 280 7.78 13.81 21.41
CA GLN A 280 8.94 12.91 21.48
C GLN A 280 9.01 12.09 20.20
N GLU A 281 10.22 11.87 19.71
CA GLU A 281 10.50 11.11 18.49
C GLU A 281 11.13 9.76 18.83
N PHE A 282 10.67 8.70 18.16
CA PHE A 282 11.17 7.33 18.34
C PHE A 282 11.36 6.64 16.98
N ARG A 283 12.33 5.77 16.89
CA ARG A 283 12.54 4.86 15.76
C ARG A 283 13.29 3.60 16.21
N VAL A 284 13.05 2.48 15.54
CA VAL A 284 13.84 1.26 15.71
C VAL A 284 15.24 1.48 15.11
N GLU A 285 15.27 1.71 13.81
CA GLU A 285 16.44 2.03 12.98
C GLU A 285 15.99 2.91 11.82
N THR A 286 16.88 3.14 10.83
CA THR A 286 16.48 3.68 9.53
C THR A 286 15.60 2.65 8.82
N GLY A 287 14.38 3.03 8.50
CA GLY A 287 13.35 2.16 7.95
C GLY A 287 11.97 2.81 8.04
N VAL A 288 10.94 2.02 7.92
CA VAL A 288 9.55 2.49 7.88
C VAL A 288 8.72 1.88 8.99
N HIS A 289 7.97 2.74 9.66
CA HIS A 289 7.04 2.39 10.72
C HIS A 289 5.60 2.48 10.23
N TYR A 290 4.72 1.60 10.71
CA TYR A 290 3.32 1.53 10.29
C TYR A 290 2.38 1.52 11.48
N LYS A 291 1.30 2.32 11.36
CA LYS A 291 0.12 2.30 12.24
C LYS A 291 0.48 2.27 13.74
N PRO A 292 1.15 3.30 14.29
CA PRO A 292 1.46 3.32 15.71
C PRO A 292 0.18 3.48 16.54
N HIS A 293 -0.15 2.48 17.35
CA HIS A 293 -1.34 2.43 18.20
C HIS A 293 -0.96 2.37 19.67
N PHE A 294 -1.55 3.23 20.50
CA PHE A 294 -1.43 3.11 21.94
C PHE A 294 -2.06 1.81 22.44
N THR A 295 -1.43 1.17 23.44
CA THR A 295 -2.09 0.15 24.24
C THR A 295 -3.24 0.75 25.04
N PRO A 296 -4.31 -0.02 25.39
CA PRO A 296 -5.47 0.50 26.12
C PRO A 296 -5.15 1.14 27.48
N ASP A 297 -4.02 0.78 28.11
CA ASP A 297 -3.54 1.40 29.35
C ASP A 297 -2.72 2.69 29.13
N GLY A 298 -2.46 3.06 27.88
CA GLY A 298 -1.72 4.25 27.47
C GLY A 298 -0.22 4.22 27.77
N LYS A 299 0.35 3.09 28.23
CA LYS A 299 1.75 3.01 28.65
C LYS A 299 2.71 2.67 27.52
N SER A 300 2.21 2.09 26.45
CA SER A 300 3.03 1.65 25.32
C SER A 300 2.39 2.01 24.00
N VAL A 301 3.21 1.99 22.93
CA VAL A 301 2.77 2.10 21.54
C VAL A 301 3.21 0.84 20.80
N ILE A 302 2.27 0.16 20.12
CA ILE A 302 2.54 -0.99 19.23
C ILE A 302 2.49 -0.48 17.80
N PHE A 303 3.42 -0.95 16.97
CA PHE A 303 3.55 -0.57 15.58
C PHE A 303 4.24 -1.69 14.80
N ALA A 304 4.10 -1.70 13.48
CA ALA A 304 4.96 -2.53 12.64
C ALA A 304 6.17 -1.73 12.15
N PHE A 305 7.29 -2.41 11.95
CA PHE A 305 8.53 -1.84 11.43
C PHE A 305 9.18 -2.79 10.45
N ASN A 306 9.78 -2.25 9.38
CA ASN A 306 10.65 -2.99 8.49
C ASN A 306 11.76 -2.10 7.88
N ASN A 307 12.78 -2.77 7.39
CA ASN A 307 13.84 -2.22 6.53
C ASN A 307 14.52 -3.38 5.77
N PRO A 308 15.51 -3.15 4.90
CA PRO A 308 16.17 -4.25 4.17
C PRO A 308 16.84 -5.34 5.02
N ARG A 309 17.00 -5.13 6.33
CA ARG A 309 17.56 -6.12 7.28
C ARG A 309 16.50 -6.80 8.14
N HIS A 310 15.35 -6.18 8.25
CA HIS A 310 14.23 -6.62 9.09
C HIS A 310 12.98 -6.74 8.23
N PRO A 311 12.47 -7.95 7.99
CA PRO A 311 11.15 -8.11 7.39
C PRO A 311 10.09 -7.42 8.27
N PRO A 312 8.89 -7.13 7.75
CA PRO A 312 7.82 -6.55 8.54
C PRO A 312 7.52 -7.37 9.81
N ASP A 313 7.72 -6.74 10.97
CA ASP A 313 7.49 -7.32 12.30
C ASP A 313 6.86 -6.30 13.24
N PHE A 314 6.12 -6.76 14.25
CA PHE A 314 5.57 -5.91 15.29
C PHE A 314 6.58 -5.61 16.39
N TRP A 315 6.53 -4.37 16.84
CA TRP A 315 7.34 -3.81 17.91
C TRP A 315 6.47 -3.09 18.93
N MET A 316 6.96 -2.99 20.15
CA MET A 316 6.35 -2.22 21.22
C MET A 316 7.36 -1.22 21.79
N LEU A 317 6.94 0.02 21.91
CA LEU A 317 7.64 1.10 22.61
C LEU A 317 7.01 1.27 24.00
N ASP A 318 7.78 1.07 25.06
CA ASP A 318 7.41 1.49 26.42
C ASP A 318 7.69 2.99 26.60
N LEU A 319 6.66 3.76 26.88
CA LEU A 319 6.75 5.23 26.92
C LEU A 319 7.49 5.76 28.16
N ALA A 320 7.51 5.02 29.26
CA ALA A 320 8.17 5.46 30.49
C ALA A 320 9.68 5.28 30.42
N SER A 321 10.14 4.17 29.87
CA SER A 321 11.57 3.83 29.74
C SER A 321 12.16 4.19 28.39
N ALA A 322 11.33 4.53 27.39
CA ALA A 322 11.70 4.70 25.99
C ALA A 322 12.38 3.44 25.37
N THR A 323 12.05 2.26 25.89
CA THR A 323 12.62 1.00 25.42
C THR A 323 11.76 0.39 24.31
N LEU A 324 12.45 -0.16 23.30
CA LEU A 324 11.84 -0.86 22.18
C LEU A 324 11.98 -2.38 22.36
N ARG A 325 10.90 -3.11 22.15
CA ARG A 325 10.88 -4.58 22.18
C ARG A 325 10.19 -5.13 20.93
N GLN A 326 10.87 -6.02 20.23
CA GLN A 326 10.29 -6.76 19.11
C GLN A 326 9.30 -7.80 19.64
N LEU A 327 8.11 -7.88 19.03
CA LEU A 327 7.02 -8.78 19.43
C LEU A 327 6.94 -10.02 18.53
N THR A 328 7.20 -9.86 17.23
CA THR A 328 7.25 -10.96 16.25
C THR A 328 8.65 -11.05 15.67
N HIS A 329 9.06 -12.24 15.22
CA HIS A 329 10.41 -12.52 14.74
C HIS A 329 10.34 -13.32 13.44
N SER A 330 10.09 -12.61 12.34
CA SER A 330 9.89 -13.21 11.02
C SER A 330 11.20 -13.64 10.36
N LEU A 331 12.33 -12.93 10.60
CA LEU A 331 13.61 -13.30 10.02
C LEU A 331 14.14 -14.60 10.66
N PRO A 332 14.36 -15.68 9.87
CA PRO A 332 14.96 -16.91 10.37
C PRO A 332 16.33 -16.65 11.01
N THR A 333 16.62 -17.29 12.14
CA THR A 333 17.89 -17.10 12.89
C THR A 333 19.13 -17.36 12.06
N GLU A 334 19.07 -18.30 11.14
CA GLU A 334 20.17 -18.62 10.21
C GLU A 334 20.38 -17.55 9.13
N MET A 335 19.51 -16.56 9.02
CA MET A 335 19.68 -15.39 8.15
C MET A 335 20.11 -14.13 8.92
N ALA A 336 20.26 -14.21 10.23
CA ALA A 336 20.64 -13.05 11.05
C ALA A 336 22.00 -12.43 10.66
N ASP A 337 22.95 -13.24 10.20
CA ASP A 337 24.29 -12.80 9.81
C ASP A 337 24.42 -12.50 8.30
N VAL A 338 23.33 -12.52 7.55
CA VAL A 338 23.36 -12.19 6.12
C VAL A 338 23.69 -10.70 5.95
N PRO A 339 24.70 -10.35 5.12
CA PRO A 339 25.07 -8.95 4.91
C PRO A 339 24.10 -8.26 3.94
N PHE A 340 22.91 -7.94 4.45
CA PHE A 340 21.91 -7.20 3.68
C PHE A 340 22.40 -5.81 3.31
N ILE A 341 22.24 -5.43 2.03
CA ILE A 341 22.64 -4.12 1.51
C ILE A 341 21.53 -3.10 1.79
N MET A 342 21.90 -2.04 2.52
CA MET A 342 21.03 -0.89 2.72
C MET A 342 21.11 0.05 1.50
N PRO A 343 19.99 0.57 0.99
CA PRO A 343 20.02 1.53 -0.10
C PRO A 343 20.59 2.89 0.35
N GLN A 344 21.11 3.60 -0.63
CA GLN A 344 21.44 5.02 -0.50
C GLN A 344 20.26 5.84 -1.05
N GLU A 345 19.83 6.84 -0.31
CA GLU A 345 18.92 7.86 -0.84
C GLU A 345 19.73 8.80 -1.75
N ILE A 346 19.31 8.93 -2.98
CA ILE A 346 19.94 9.78 -3.98
C ILE A 346 18.92 10.67 -4.65
N THR A 347 19.41 11.69 -5.34
CA THR A 347 18.64 12.53 -6.25
C THR A 347 19.42 12.69 -7.54
N PHE A 348 18.74 12.58 -8.68
CA PHE A 348 19.34 12.77 -9.99
C PHE A 348 18.48 13.72 -10.85
N PRO A 349 19.06 14.40 -11.85
CA PRO A 349 18.27 15.25 -12.75
C PRO A 349 17.41 14.39 -13.69
N GLY A 350 16.11 14.63 -13.72
CA GLY A 350 15.20 14.14 -14.75
C GLY A 350 15.58 14.67 -16.14
N MET A 351 14.87 14.26 -17.19
CA MET A 351 15.19 14.71 -18.55
C MET A 351 15.02 16.22 -18.74
N ASP A 352 14.15 16.85 -17.99
CA ASP A 352 13.92 18.29 -17.95
C ASP A 352 14.77 19.04 -16.89
N GLY A 353 15.64 18.30 -16.17
CA GLY A 353 16.47 18.83 -15.09
C GLY A 353 15.80 18.86 -13.72
N THR A 354 14.54 18.47 -13.60
CA THR A 354 13.83 18.34 -12.31
C THR A 354 14.52 17.31 -11.42
N PRO A 355 14.80 17.59 -10.14
CA PRO A 355 15.44 16.61 -9.25
C PRO A 355 14.51 15.43 -8.96
N VAL A 356 14.89 14.21 -9.36
CA VAL A 356 14.14 12.97 -9.14
C VAL A 356 14.74 12.19 -7.97
N PRO A 357 14.01 11.95 -6.87
CA PRO A 357 14.46 11.12 -5.76
C PRO A 357 14.51 9.65 -6.15
N ALA A 358 15.44 8.88 -5.57
CA ALA A 358 15.51 7.44 -5.79
C ALA A 358 16.22 6.72 -4.63
N LEU A 359 16.01 5.40 -4.56
CA LEU A 359 16.86 4.49 -3.80
C LEU A 359 17.88 3.84 -4.73
N LEU A 360 19.13 3.79 -4.29
CA LEU A 360 20.22 3.15 -5.00
C LEU A 360 20.80 2.01 -4.14
N PHE A 361 20.62 0.77 -4.58
CA PHE A 361 21.30 -0.38 -4.01
C PHE A 361 22.52 -0.69 -4.88
N LYS A 362 23.69 -0.67 -4.30
CA LYS A 362 24.93 -1.04 -5.01
C LYS A 362 25.88 -1.81 -4.11
N SER A 363 26.58 -2.77 -4.68
CA SER A 363 27.67 -3.46 -4.01
C SER A 363 28.93 -2.58 -3.93
N GLU A 364 29.82 -2.90 -2.99
CA GLU A 364 31.18 -2.37 -3.03
C GLU A 364 31.88 -2.86 -4.31
N GLY A 365 32.44 -1.94 -5.08
CA GLY A 365 33.11 -2.26 -6.34
C GLY A 365 32.22 -2.23 -7.59
N ALA A 366 30.98 -1.76 -7.49
CA ALA A 366 30.17 -1.46 -8.67
C ALA A 366 30.88 -0.43 -9.56
N ASP A 367 31.00 -0.72 -10.86
CA ASP A 367 31.74 0.06 -11.87
C ASP A 367 30.98 0.10 -13.20
N GLU A 368 31.64 0.63 -14.24
CA GLU A 368 31.12 0.79 -15.60
C GLU A 368 30.87 -0.57 -16.34
N ASN A 369 31.24 -1.70 -15.73
CA ASN A 369 30.96 -3.04 -16.24
C ASN A 369 29.88 -3.76 -15.44
N THR A 370 29.26 -3.11 -14.47
CA THR A 370 28.28 -3.72 -13.58
C THR A 370 26.92 -3.86 -14.25
N PRO A 371 26.29 -5.05 -14.27
CA PRO A 371 24.90 -5.20 -14.68
C PRO A 371 23.97 -4.37 -13.81
N SER A 372 22.91 -3.80 -14.38
CA SER A 372 22.04 -2.92 -13.62
C SER A 372 20.57 -3.12 -13.94
N VAL A 373 19.73 -2.86 -12.94
CA VAL A 373 18.27 -2.97 -13.08
C VAL A 373 17.60 -1.70 -12.58
N VAL A 374 16.74 -1.12 -13.40
CA VAL A 374 15.80 -0.08 -13.00
C VAL A 374 14.54 -0.77 -12.50
N VAL A 375 14.20 -0.62 -11.23
CA VAL A 375 13.00 -1.17 -10.62
C VAL A 375 11.98 -0.06 -10.43
N ILE A 376 10.76 -0.26 -10.93
CA ILE A 376 9.70 0.74 -10.96
C ILE A 376 8.58 0.31 -10.02
N HIS A 377 8.17 1.20 -9.10
CA HIS A 377 7.05 0.93 -8.21
C HIS A 377 5.70 1.05 -8.91
N GLY A 378 4.69 0.39 -8.35
CA GLY A 378 3.30 0.52 -8.72
C GLY A 378 2.62 1.76 -8.13
N GLY A 379 1.33 1.84 -8.26
CA GLY A 379 0.51 2.93 -7.77
C GLY A 379 -0.22 3.63 -8.91
N PRO A 380 0.21 4.78 -9.43
CA PRO A 380 1.47 5.53 -9.21
C PRO A 380 1.57 6.23 -7.85
N ASN A 381 0.44 6.43 -7.16
CA ASN A 381 0.34 7.15 -5.90
C ASN A 381 0.92 6.33 -4.72
N TRP A 382 2.15 5.93 -4.87
CA TRP A 382 2.98 5.22 -3.89
C TRP A 382 4.44 5.69 -4.03
N HIS A 383 5.38 5.18 -3.24
CA HIS A 383 6.80 5.48 -3.39
C HIS A 383 7.68 4.42 -2.74
N PHE A 384 8.89 4.24 -3.22
CA PHE A 384 9.89 3.42 -2.57
C PHE A 384 10.43 4.10 -1.32
N GLN A 385 10.45 3.36 -0.23
CA GLN A 385 11.06 3.73 1.05
C GLN A 385 12.15 2.74 1.43
N VAL A 386 12.86 2.98 2.53
CA VAL A 386 13.88 2.04 3.05
C VAL A 386 13.17 0.87 3.73
N GLU A 387 12.69 -0.08 2.93
CA GLU A 387 11.83 -1.19 3.32
C GLU A 387 12.38 -2.54 2.90
N TRP A 388 11.70 -3.60 3.36
CA TRP A 388 11.96 -4.97 3.00
C TRP A 388 11.49 -5.28 1.58
N TYR A 389 12.41 -5.26 0.61
CA TYR A 389 12.16 -5.63 -0.79
C TYR A 389 13.00 -6.84 -1.19
N PRO A 390 12.52 -8.08 -0.99
CA PRO A 390 13.29 -9.30 -1.28
C PRO A 390 13.91 -9.33 -2.67
N PHE A 391 13.18 -8.88 -3.68
CA PHE A 391 13.65 -8.83 -5.05
C PHE A 391 14.88 -7.89 -5.23
N MET A 392 14.78 -6.65 -4.78
CA MET A 392 15.90 -5.69 -4.87
C MET A 392 17.09 -6.11 -4.02
N ILE A 393 16.85 -6.66 -2.83
CA ILE A 393 17.86 -7.23 -1.95
C ILE A 393 18.61 -8.36 -2.65
N HIS A 394 17.89 -9.27 -3.32
CA HIS A 394 18.49 -10.36 -4.10
C HIS A 394 19.35 -9.84 -5.24
N LEU A 395 18.82 -8.94 -6.09
CA LEU A 395 19.57 -8.38 -7.22
C LEU A 395 20.86 -7.68 -6.75
N ALA A 396 20.78 -6.87 -5.70
CA ALA A 396 21.97 -6.23 -5.12
C ALA A 396 22.97 -7.25 -4.57
N SER A 397 22.51 -8.37 -3.97
CA SER A 397 23.38 -9.45 -3.48
C SER A 397 24.13 -10.21 -4.59
N ARG A 398 23.64 -10.13 -5.84
CA ARG A 398 24.35 -10.65 -7.02
C ARG A 398 25.52 -9.75 -7.46
N GLY A 399 25.68 -8.60 -6.82
CA GLY A 399 26.66 -7.59 -7.21
C GLY A 399 26.15 -6.61 -8.26
N TRP A 400 24.85 -6.62 -8.57
CA TRP A 400 24.24 -5.70 -9.55
C TRP A 400 23.92 -4.35 -8.91
N THR A 401 23.88 -3.32 -9.73
CA THR A 401 23.36 -2.01 -9.30
C THR A 401 21.85 -1.99 -9.54
N VAL A 402 21.08 -1.61 -8.50
CA VAL A 402 19.63 -1.44 -8.61
C VAL A 402 19.30 0.00 -8.29
N ILE A 403 18.61 0.68 -9.22
CA ILE A 403 18.05 2.01 -8.99
C ILE A 403 16.54 1.93 -8.99
N ALA A 404 15.93 2.54 -7.98
CA ALA A 404 14.49 2.54 -7.75
C ALA A 404 13.99 4.00 -7.67
N PRO A 405 13.64 4.63 -8.81
CA PRO A 405 13.18 6.02 -8.86
C PRO A 405 11.83 6.21 -8.18
N ASN A 406 11.68 7.30 -7.45
CA ASN A 406 10.41 7.87 -7.02
C ASN A 406 10.02 8.98 -8.01
N TYR A 407 9.57 8.57 -9.17
CA TYR A 407 9.21 9.41 -10.31
C TYR A 407 8.06 10.37 -9.97
N ARG A 408 7.87 11.43 -10.77
CA ARG A 408 6.68 12.31 -10.63
C ARG A 408 5.40 11.49 -10.71
N GLY A 409 4.48 11.71 -9.76
CA GLY A 409 3.33 10.86 -9.47
C GLY A 409 3.45 10.12 -8.14
N SER A 410 4.69 9.91 -7.64
CA SER A 410 4.91 9.28 -6.34
C SER A 410 4.38 10.14 -5.20
N THR A 411 3.85 9.49 -4.16
CA THR A 411 3.53 10.14 -2.89
C THR A 411 4.80 10.44 -2.09
N GLY A 412 4.67 11.15 -0.97
CA GLY A 412 5.80 11.41 -0.08
C GLY A 412 6.58 12.70 -0.34
N TYR A 413 6.50 13.24 -1.54
CA TYR A 413 7.26 14.41 -1.99
C TYR A 413 6.41 15.69 -2.17
N GLY A 414 5.20 15.68 -1.62
CA GLY A 414 4.23 16.77 -1.68
C GLY A 414 3.23 16.64 -2.84
N ARG A 415 2.14 17.42 -2.74
CA ARG A 415 1.01 17.40 -3.69
C ARG A 415 1.44 17.70 -5.12
N ASP A 416 2.27 18.72 -5.32
CA ASP A 416 2.71 19.14 -6.66
C ASP A 416 3.49 18.01 -7.36
N TRP A 417 4.30 17.25 -6.63
CA TRP A 417 5.02 16.09 -7.15
C TRP A 417 4.06 14.96 -7.53
N GLN A 418 3.11 14.68 -6.66
CA GLN A 418 2.11 13.63 -6.90
C GLN A 418 1.20 13.95 -8.08
N TYR A 419 0.75 15.19 -8.21
CA TYR A 419 -0.20 15.61 -9.26
C TYR A 419 0.48 15.96 -10.59
N ALA A 420 1.80 16.03 -10.63
CA ALA A 420 2.54 16.39 -11.85
C ALA A 420 2.27 15.47 -13.04
N ILE A 421 1.86 14.22 -12.79
CA ILE A 421 1.54 13.26 -13.87
C ILE A 421 0.12 13.41 -14.43
N ARG A 422 -0.77 14.18 -13.81
CA ARG A 422 -2.15 14.32 -14.32
C ARG A 422 -2.13 14.81 -15.77
N PHE A 423 -2.90 14.15 -16.63
CA PHE A 423 -2.91 14.34 -18.08
C PHE A 423 -1.53 14.15 -18.76
N ASN A 424 -0.59 13.45 -18.09
CA ASN A 424 0.75 13.16 -18.61
C ASN A 424 1.32 11.81 -18.13
N ILE A 425 0.48 10.91 -17.62
CA ILE A 425 0.88 9.56 -17.21
C ILE A 425 1.46 8.81 -18.42
N GLY A 426 2.54 8.03 -18.20
CA GLY A 426 3.31 7.40 -19.27
C GLY A 426 4.16 8.37 -20.07
N GLY A 427 4.18 9.65 -19.68
CA GLY A 427 5.01 10.70 -20.24
C GLY A 427 6.18 11.04 -19.31
N ILE A 428 5.97 12.02 -18.43
CA ILE A 428 7.05 12.55 -17.58
C ILE A 428 7.54 11.54 -16.53
N ASP A 429 6.68 10.66 -16.06
CA ASP A 429 7.04 9.54 -15.17
C ASP A 429 7.96 8.53 -15.87
N THR A 430 7.68 8.17 -17.14
CA THR A 430 8.57 7.35 -17.97
C THR A 430 9.91 8.05 -18.22
N ASP A 431 9.87 9.36 -18.46
CA ASP A 431 11.07 10.18 -18.67
C ASP A 431 11.95 10.24 -17.40
N ASP A 432 11.32 10.39 -16.23
CA ASP A 432 12.01 10.35 -14.93
C ASP A 432 12.67 8.99 -14.66
N VAL A 433 11.95 7.91 -14.92
CA VAL A 433 12.48 6.53 -14.80
C VAL A 433 13.69 6.33 -15.71
N THR A 434 13.57 6.77 -16.97
CA THR A 434 14.62 6.61 -18.00
C THR A 434 15.84 7.48 -17.68
N ALA A 435 15.66 8.66 -17.09
CA ALA A 435 16.75 9.52 -16.64
C ALA A 435 17.64 8.86 -15.58
N GLY A 436 17.11 7.90 -14.81
CA GLY A 436 17.89 7.06 -13.90
C GLY A 436 18.99 6.26 -14.59
N VAL A 437 18.77 5.83 -15.85
CA VAL A 437 19.82 5.18 -16.67
C VAL A 437 20.98 6.12 -16.93
N LYS A 438 20.68 7.36 -17.31
CA LYS A 438 21.73 8.36 -17.54
C LYS A 438 22.54 8.61 -16.26
N TYR A 439 21.89 8.69 -15.11
CA TYR A 439 22.59 8.81 -13.82
C TYR A 439 23.56 7.65 -13.57
N LEU A 440 23.13 6.42 -13.82
CA LEU A 440 24.01 5.24 -13.64
C LEU A 440 25.24 5.30 -14.54
N LEU A 441 25.07 5.68 -15.82
CA LEU A 441 26.16 5.77 -16.80
C LEU A 441 27.13 6.90 -16.48
N ASP A 442 26.62 8.09 -16.17
CA ASP A 442 27.42 9.28 -15.83
C ASP A 442 28.28 9.04 -14.58
N ASN A 443 27.77 8.23 -13.62
CA ASN A 443 28.48 7.87 -12.40
C ASN A 443 29.30 6.57 -12.52
N LYS A 444 29.37 5.95 -13.71
CA LYS A 444 30.09 4.69 -13.97
C LYS A 444 29.65 3.55 -13.05
N LEU A 445 28.36 3.40 -12.89
CA LEU A 445 27.70 2.37 -12.05
C LEU A 445 27.00 1.28 -12.86
N ALA A 446 27.06 1.37 -14.20
CA ALA A 446 26.38 0.43 -15.08
C ALA A 446 27.12 0.21 -16.40
N ASP A 447 27.03 -1.03 -16.92
CA ASP A 447 27.37 -1.36 -18.30
C ASP A 447 26.20 -0.93 -19.22
N PRO A 448 26.41 -0.02 -20.20
CA PRO A 448 25.35 0.46 -21.08
C PRO A 448 24.66 -0.62 -21.90
N LYS A 449 25.26 -1.82 -22.02
CA LYS A 449 24.69 -2.97 -22.75
C LYS A 449 23.93 -3.93 -21.84
N ARG A 450 24.04 -3.77 -20.53
CA ARG A 450 23.47 -4.67 -19.51
C ARG A 450 22.63 -3.91 -18.52
N ILE A 451 21.61 -3.18 -19.02
CA ILE A 451 20.63 -2.48 -18.22
C ILE A 451 19.25 -3.04 -18.53
N ALA A 452 18.57 -3.56 -17.53
CA ALA A 452 17.22 -4.06 -17.63
C ALA A 452 16.23 -3.17 -16.85
N VAL A 453 14.95 -3.28 -17.21
CA VAL A 453 13.85 -2.57 -16.55
C VAL A 453 12.78 -3.53 -16.07
N THR A 454 12.22 -3.29 -14.90
CA THR A 454 11.15 -4.14 -14.36
C THR A 454 10.29 -3.37 -13.36
N GLY A 455 9.01 -3.71 -13.31
CA GLY A 455 8.06 -3.15 -12.35
C GLY A 455 6.79 -3.97 -12.24
N ARG A 456 5.96 -3.62 -11.26
CA ARG A 456 4.69 -4.29 -10.97
C ARG A 456 3.54 -3.29 -11.07
N SER A 457 2.37 -3.73 -11.58
CA SER A 457 1.18 -2.89 -11.72
C SER A 457 1.47 -1.66 -12.61
N HIS A 458 1.25 -0.44 -12.13
CA HIS A 458 1.67 0.77 -12.83
C HIS A 458 3.18 0.75 -13.18
N GLY A 459 4.03 0.17 -12.32
CA GLY A 459 5.45 -0.07 -12.66
C GLY A 459 5.64 -1.04 -13.82
N GLY A 460 4.74 -2.02 -13.99
CA GLY A 460 4.69 -2.91 -15.15
C GLY A 460 4.27 -2.16 -16.43
N TYR A 461 3.29 -1.28 -16.31
CA TYR A 461 2.90 -0.35 -17.37
C TYR A 461 4.07 0.55 -17.80
N LEU A 462 4.76 1.19 -16.83
CA LEU A 462 5.93 2.03 -17.12
C LEU A 462 7.11 1.21 -17.66
N THR A 463 7.26 -0.06 -17.28
CA THR A 463 8.23 -0.97 -17.90
C THR A 463 7.98 -1.07 -19.39
N MET A 464 6.74 -1.30 -19.82
CA MET A 464 6.39 -1.39 -21.23
C MET A 464 6.46 -0.03 -21.93
N SER A 465 6.13 1.07 -21.24
CA SER A 465 6.34 2.44 -21.74
C SER A 465 7.82 2.74 -22.01
N CYS A 466 8.71 2.31 -21.12
CA CYS A 466 10.16 2.41 -21.33
C CYS A 466 10.62 1.63 -22.56
N LEU A 467 10.15 0.39 -22.72
CA LEU A 467 10.53 -0.48 -23.86
C LEU A 467 10.03 0.04 -25.22
N THR A 468 8.87 0.69 -25.25
CA THR A 468 8.30 1.23 -26.49
C THR A 468 8.86 2.61 -26.84
N ARG A 469 9.06 3.49 -25.85
CA ARG A 469 9.52 4.87 -26.08
C ARG A 469 11.04 5.01 -26.16
N TYR A 470 11.79 4.14 -25.45
CA TYR A 470 13.26 4.18 -25.38
C TYR A 470 13.87 2.80 -25.69
N PRO A 471 13.55 2.18 -26.84
CA PRO A 471 13.85 0.77 -27.11
C PRO A 471 15.34 0.41 -27.16
N ASP A 472 16.22 1.39 -27.35
CA ASP A 472 17.67 1.17 -27.46
C ASP A 472 18.40 1.16 -26.11
N LEU A 473 17.71 1.47 -25.02
CA LEU A 473 18.33 1.56 -23.69
C LEU A 473 18.34 0.22 -22.94
N TRP A 474 17.47 -0.71 -23.30
CA TRP A 474 17.16 -1.87 -22.49
C TRP A 474 17.62 -3.17 -23.10
N CYS A 475 18.32 -4.00 -22.33
CA CYS A 475 18.65 -5.37 -22.75
C CYS A 475 17.52 -6.37 -22.46
N ALA A 476 16.60 -6.07 -21.53
CA ALA A 476 15.41 -6.85 -21.22
C ALA A 476 14.39 -6.02 -20.44
N GLY A 477 13.10 -6.39 -20.51
CA GLY A 477 12.06 -5.85 -19.66
C GLY A 477 11.16 -6.94 -19.07
N SER A 478 10.86 -6.84 -17.76
CA SER A 478 9.94 -7.76 -17.08
C SER A 478 8.81 -6.98 -16.43
N ALA A 479 7.59 -7.12 -16.96
CA ALA A 479 6.39 -6.45 -16.45
C ALA A 479 5.52 -7.45 -15.70
N VAL A 480 5.26 -7.15 -14.43
CA VAL A 480 4.44 -7.99 -13.54
C VAL A 480 3.09 -7.33 -13.35
N VAL A 481 2.02 -8.05 -13.61
CA VAL A 481 0.62 -7.61 -13.57
C VAL A 481 0.44 -6.22 -14.22
N PRO A 482 0.91 -6.03 -15.49
CA PRO A 482 0.78 -4.76 -16.18
C PRO A 482 -0.61 -4.61 -16.80
N PHE A 483 -1.02 -3.38 -17.01
CA PHE A 483 -1.99 -3.03 -18.06
C PHE A 483 -1.24 -2.28 -19.15
N LEU A 484 -1.72 -2.35 -20.41
CA LEU A 484 -0.97 -1.81 -21.57
C LEU A 484 -1.81 -0.92 -22.48
N ASN A 485 -3.12 -1.04 -22.39
CA ASN A 485 -4.06 -0.28 -23.21
C ASN A 485 -5.05 0.44 -22.28
N TRP A 486 -4.96 1.74 -22.20
CA TRP A 486 -5.82 2.55 -21.33
C TRP A 486 -7.31 2.40 -21.65
N PHE A 487 -7.69 2.16 -22.92
CA PHE A 487 -9.10 1.98 -23.29
C PHE A 487 -9.67 0.67 -22.73
N THR A 488 -9.02 -0.46 -23.02
CA THR A 488 -9.49 -1.77 -22.56
C THR A 488 -9.21 -1.99 -21.06
N GLY A 489 -8.12 -1.46 -20.54
CA GLY A 489 -7.82 -1.46 -19.12
C GLY A 489 -8.91 -0.74 -18.33
N HIS A 490 -9.31 0.46 -18.75
CA HIS A 490 -10.42 1.22 -18.17
C HIS A 490 -11.75 0.47 -18.26
N GLU A 491 -12.11 -0.01 -19.46
CA GLU A 491 -13.39 -0.69 -19.70
C GLU A 491 -13.56 -1.96 -18.84
N ASN A 492 -12.46 -2.68 -18.57
CA ASN A 492 -12.47 -3.97 -17.87
C ASN A 492 -12.01 -3.90 -16.42
N SER A 493 -11.66 -2.72 -15.91
CA SER A 493 -11.29 -2.55 -14.51
C SER A 493 -12.51 -2.25 -13.62
N ARG A 494 -12.30 -2.39 -12.30
CA ARG A 494 -13.32 -2.06 -11.29
C ARG A 494 -13.58 -0.55 -11.27
N GLU A 495 -14.78 -0.15 -10.87
CA GLU A 495 -15.29 1.22 -10.95
C GLU A 495 -14.42 2.27 -10.23
N ASP A 496 -13.84 1.93 -9.09
CA ASP A 496 -12.93 2.83 -8.36
C ASP A 496 -11.68 3.20 -9.20
N LEU A 497 -11.19 2.27 -10.02
CA LEU A 497 -10.08 2.53 -10.95
C LEU A 497 -10.55 3.33 -12.17
N GLN A 498 -11.75 3.06 -12.68
CA GLN A 498 -12.34 3.86 -13.76
C GLN A 498 -12.51 5.32 -13.36
N HIS A 499 -12.92 5.58 -12.11
CA HIS A 499 -12.97 6.93 -11.56
C HIS A 499 -11.58 7.59 -11.55
N TRP A 500 -10.56 6.86 -11.07
CA TRP A 500 -9.19 7.36 -11.05
C TRP A 500 -8.66 7.68 -12.46
N ASP A 501 -8.99 6.87 -13.48
CA ASP A 501 -8.61 7.11 -14.87
C ASP A 501 -9.22 8.42 -15.40
N PHE A 502 -10.52 8.65 -15.16
CA PHE A 502 -11.17 9.89 -15.56
C PHE A 502 -10.54 11.13 -14.93
N GLU A 503 -10.16 11.06 -13.66
CA GLU A 503 -9.51 12.17 -12.96
C GLU A 503 -8.10 12.47 -13.50
N ASN A 504 -7.43 11.48 -14.10
CA ASN A 504 -6.05 11.62 -14.59
C ASN A 504 -5.91 11.79 -16.10
N PHE A 505 -6.87 11.32 -16.87
CA PHE A 505 -6.86 11.38 -18.36
C PHE A 505 -8.05 12.15 -18.94
N GLY A 506 -9.10 12.40 -18.14
CA GLY A 506 -10.38 12.90 -18.65
C GLY A 506 -11.15 11.83 -19.45
N ASN A 507 -12.28 12.21 -20.01
CA ASN A 507 -13.10 11.32 -20.82
C ASN A 507 -12.32 10.86 -22.08
N PRO A 508 -12.30 9.55 -22.40
CA PRO A 508 -11.60 9.04 -23.60
C PRO A 508 -12.14 9.58 -24.93
N GLU A 509 -13.42 9.96 -25.00
CA GLU A 509 -13.98 10.59 -26.22
C GLU A 509 -13.39 11.98 -26.46
N ASP A 510 -13.16 12.76 -25.41
CA ASP A 510 -12.62 14.12 -25.49
C ASP A 510 -11.08 14.15 -25.54
N ASN A 511 -10.43 13.10 -25.03
CA ASN A 511 -8.97 13.02 -24.85
C ASN A 511 -8.36 11.81 -25.58
N TYR A 512 -8.96 11.37 -26.69
CA TYR A 512 -8.57 10.15 -27.41
C TYR A 512 -7.07 10.07 -27.71
N ASP A 513 -6.48 11.15 -28.19
CA ASP A 513 -5.06 11.19 -28.56
C ASP A 513 -4.16 10.92 -27.34
N LEU A 514 -4.51 11.47 -26.17
CA LEU A 514 -3.78 11.22 -24.93
C LEU A 514 -3.88 9.74 -24.53
N TRP A 515 -5.09 9.16 -24.52
CA TRP A 515 -5.29 7.75 -24.19
C TRP A 515 -4.51 6.83 -25.15
N TYR A 516 -4.54 7.14 -26.45
CA TYR A 516 -3.81 6.38 -27.47
C TYR A 516 -2.30 6.48 -27.29
N GLU A 517 -1.74 7.69 -27.20
CA GLU A 517 -0.30 7.93 -27.09
C GLU A 517 0.32 7.36 -25.81
N ARG A 518 -0.48 7.24 -24.74
CA ARG A 518 -0.04 6.70 -23.45
C ARG A 518 -0.31 5.22 -23.28
N SER A 519 -0.88 4.55 -24.27
CA SER A 519 -1.07 3.11 -24.28
C SER A 519 0.09 2.39 -25.00
N PRO A 520 1.04 1.76 -24.28
CA PRO A 520 2.17 1.04 -24.89
C PRO A 520 1.72 -0.02 -25.90
N PHE A 521 0.52 -0.56 -25.74
CA PHE A 521 -0.08 -1.56 -26.60
C PHE A 521 -0.07 -1.17 -28.09
N PHE A 522 -0.23 0.09 -28.43
CA PHE A 522 -0.24 0.56 -29.83
C PHE A 522 1.16 0.70 -30.43
N PHE A 523 2.22 0.64 -29.62
CA PHE A 523 3.61 0.85 -30.00
C PHE A 523 4.50 -0.38 -29.76
N LEU A 524 3.93 -1.57 -29.59
CA LEU A 524 4.67 -2.80 -29.32
C LEU A 524 5.60 -3.23 -30.46
N ASP A 525 5.39 -2.73 -31.68
CA ASP A 525 6.29 -2.89 -32.82
C ASP A 525 7.65 -2.18 -32.66
N GLN A 526 7.75 -1.23 -31.73
CA GLN A 526 9.00 -0.54 -31.39
C GLN A 526 9.90 -1.34 -30.44
N VAL A 527 9.37 -2.36 -29.77
CA VAL A 527 10.09 -3.14 -28.76
C VAL A 527 11.21 -3.96 -29.40
N LYS A 528 12.44 -3.80 -28.92
CA LYS A 528 13.65 -4.49 -29.39
C LYS A 528 14.15 -5.56 -28.44
N ALA A 529 14.00 -5.31 -27.14
CA ALA A 529 14.48 -6.20 -26.08
C ALA A 529 13.53 -7.40 -25.87
N PRO A 530 14.02 -8.52 -25.34
CA PRO A 530 13.16 -9.58 -24.81
C PRO A 530 12.22 -9.04 -23.71
N VAL A 531 10.98 -9.52 -23.71
CA VAL A 531 9.94 -9.11 -22.77
C VAL A 531 9.46 -10.30 -21.96
N GLN A 532 9.29 -10.09 -20.65
CA GLN A 532 8.55 -11.01 -19.80
C GLN A 532 7.26 -10.34 -19.32
N LEU A 533 6.14 -11.09 -19.38
CA LEU A 533 4.84 -10.70 -18.87
C LEU A 533 4.37 -11.74 -17.84
N ILE A 534 4.10 -11.32 -16.62
CA ILE A 534 3.58 -12.16 -15.52
C ILE A 534 2.25 -11.58 -15.08
N CYS A 535 1.17 -12.38 -15.03
CA CYS A 535 -0.16 -11.92 -14.63
C CYS A 535 -0.91 -12.97 -13.81
N GLY A 536 -1.85 -12.50 -12.97
CA GLY A 536 -2.83 -13.32 -12.27
C GLY A 536 -4.12 -13.42 -13.08
N GLU A 537 -4.78 -14.57 -13.03
CA GLU A 537 -6.01 -14.84 -13.80
C GLU A 537 -7.18 -13.96 -13.33
N ASN A 538 -7.30 -13.76 -12.02
CA ASN A 538 -8.41 -13.08 -11.35
C ASN A 538 -8.08 -11.61 -11.01
N ASP A 539 -7.08 -11.01 -11.64
CA ASP A 539 -6.66 -9.64 -11.35
C ASP A 539 -7.77 -8.63 -11.70
N PRO A 540 -8.40 -7.96 -10.68
CA PRO A 540 -9.48 -7.01 -10.93
C PRO A 540 -8.98 -5.60 -11.26
N ARG A 541 -7.66 -5.37 -11.15
CA ARG A 541 -7.02 -4.06 -11.37
C ARG A 541 -6.34 -3.96 -12.72
N CYS A 542 -5.63 -5.04 -13.10
CA CYS A 542 -4.91 -5.13 -14.36
C CYS A 542 -5.32 -6.46 -15.03
N PRO A 543 -6.43 -6.49 -15.77
CA PRO A 543 -6.99 -7.73 -16.31
C PRO A 543 -5.97 -8.55 -17.09
N ALA A 544 -5.97 -9.87 -16.90
CA ALA A 544 -5.04 -10.78 -17.58
C ALA A 544 -5.09 -10.69 -19.11
N SER A 545 -6.25 -10.29 -19.67
CA SER A 545 -6.43 -10.04 -21.11
C SER A 545 -5.41 -9.05 -21.66
N GLU A 546 -5.06 -8.00 -20.92
CA GLU A 546 -4.07 -7.00 -21.30
C GLU A 546 -2.70 -7.65 -21.61
N SER A 547 -2.24 -8.53 -20.72
CA SER A 547 -0.98 -9.27 -20.90
C SER A 547 -1.07 -10.34 -22.00
N ILE A 548 -2.22 -11.00 -22.14
CA ILE A 548 -2.45 -12.04 -23.16
C ILE A 548 -2.41 -11.42 -24.56
N GLU A 549 -3.14 -10.33 -24.79
CA GLU A 549 -3.18 -9.63 -26.07
C GLU A 549 -1.81 -9.02 -26.44
N ALA A 550 -1.13 -8.43 -25.45
CA ALA A 550 0.22 -7.89 -25.65
C ALA A 550 1.23 -8.98 -26.02
N ARG A 551 1.18 -10.16 -25.36
CA ARG A 551 1.99 -11.33 -25.72
C ARG A 551 1.80 -11.71 -27.20
N ASP A 552 0.56 -11.88 -27.62
CA ASP A 552 0.25 -12.34 -28.98
C ASP A 552 0.71 -11.31 -30.04
N LYS A 553 0.53 -10.05 -29.74
CA LYS A 553 0.96 -8.96 -30.62
C LYS A 553 2.50 -8.84 -30.69
N LEU A 554 3.21 -8.92 -29.55
CA LEU A 554 4.68 -8.95 -29.52
C LEU A 554 5.25 -10.14 -30.29
N LEU A 555 4.68 -11.35 -30.14
CA LEU A 555 5.08 -12.53 -30.88
C LEU A 555 4.86 -12.33 -32.37
N SER A 556 3.79 -11.66 -32.79
CA SER A 556 3.53 -11.36 -34.22
C SER A 556 4.57 -10.43 -34.85
N TYR A 557 5.20 -9.59 -34.05
CA TYR A 557 6.34 -8.72 -34.42
C TYR A 557 7.70 -9.43 -34.36
N GLY A 558 7.74 -10.70 -33.91
CA GLY A 558 8.97 -11.48 -33.79
C GLY A 558 9.76 -11.20 -32.49
N CYS A 559 9.16 -10.51 -31.53
CA CYS A 559 9.79 -10.30 -30.21
C CYS A 559 9.91 -11.62 -29.43
N LYS A 560 10.96 -11.75 -28.62
CA LYS A 560 11.08 -12.85 -27.66
C LYS A 560 10.24 -12.54 -26.43
N VAL A 561 9.22 -13.37 -26.18
CA VAL A 561 8.32 -13.18 -25.04
C VAL A 561 8.39 -14.40 -24.12
N ASP A 562 8.63 -14.16 -22.83
CA ASP A 562 8.37 -15.11 -21.73
C ASP A 562 7.05 -14.72 -21.07
N PHE A 563 6.09 -15.64 -20.99
CA PHE A 563 4.75 -15.36 -20.49
C PHE A 563 4.36 -16.34 -19.38
N ALA A 564 3.80 -15.81 -18.27
CA ALA A 564 3.26 -16.62 -17.19
C ALA A 564 1.91 -16.08 -16.72
N LEU A 565 0.89 -16.95 -16.75
CA LEU A 565 -0.42 -16.75 -16.16
C LEU A 565 -0.55 -17.66 -14.94
N TYR A 566 -0.91 -17.08 -13.78
CA TYR A 566 -1.09 -17.81 -12.52
C TYR A 566 -2.59 -17.98 -12.25
N GLU A 567 -3.07 -19.21 -12.38
CA GLU A 567 -4.47 -19.57 -12.16
C GLU A 567 -4.88 -19.38 -10.70
N GLY A 568 -6.04 -18.75 -10.48
CA GLY A 568 -6.59 -18.47 -9.16
C GLY A 568 -5.74 -17.50 -8.33
N GLU A 569 -5.01 -16.60 -9.00
CA GLU A 569 -4.28 -15.48 -8.40
C GLU A 569 -4.81 -14.15 -8.94
N GLY A 570 -4.81 -13.12 -8.09
CA GLY A 570 -5.24 -11.78 -8.44
C GLY A 570 -4.09 -10.81 -8.67
N HIS A 571 -4.33 -9.52 -8.33
CA HIS A 571 -3.32 -8.47 -8.43
C HIS A 571 -2.16 -8.71 -7.45
N GLY A 572 -2.46 -9.13 -6.21
CA GLY A 572 -1.50 -9.66 -5.24
C GLY A 572 -1.59 -11.18 -5.18
N PHE A 573 -0.50 -11.90 -5.42
CA PHE A 573 -0.53 -13.36 -5.33
C PHE A 573 -0.67 -13.79 -3.86
N LEU A 574 -1.64 -14.65 -3.59
CA LEU A 574 -1.97 -15.10 -2.24
C LEU A 574 -1.21 -16.37 -1.83
N LYS A 575 -0.91 -17.26 -2.80
CA LYS A 575 -0.23 -18.53 -2.55
C LYS A 575 1.27 -18.33 -2.58
N ILE A 576 1.96 -18.64 -1.49
CA ILE A 576 3.42 -18.47 -1.38
C ILE A 576 4.18 -19.16 -2.51
N GLU A 577 3.72 -20.32 -2.98
CA GLU A 577 4.38 -21.05 -4.06
C GLU A 577 4.33 -20.26 -5.38
N ASN A 578 3.23 -19.59 -5.66
CA ASN A 578 3.09 -18.75 -6.85
C ASN A 578 3.90 -17.44 -6.72
N VAL A 579 3.97 -16.86 -5.52
CA VAL A 579 4.87 -15.73 -5.23
C VAL A 579 6.32 -16.13 -5.50
N VAL A 580 6.76 -17.27 -4.96
CA VAL A 580 8.13 -17.78 -5.11
C VAL A 580 8.43 -18.08 -6.58
N ASP A 581 7.56 -18.82 -7.26
CA ASP A 581 7.76 -19.19 -8.68
C ASP A 581 7.83 -17.96 -9.58
N SER A 582 6.90 -17.03 -9.41
CA SER A 582 6.85 -15.81 -10.25
C SER A 582 8.09 -14.92 -10.07
N GLU A 583 8.54 -14.72 -8.84
CA GLU A 583 9.71 -13.88 -8.57
C GLU A 583 11.04 -14.57 -8.95
N LEU A 584 11.16 -15.90 -8.77
CA LEU A 584 12.30 -16.69 -9.28
C LEU A 584 12.36 -16.61 -10.81
N ARG A 585 11.23 -16.83 -11.48
CA ARG A 585 11.13 -16.72 -12.96
C ARG A 585 11.50 -15.32 -13.44
N ARG A 586 11.08 -14.28 -12.72
CA ARG A 586 11.45 -12.88 -12.99
C ARG A 586 12.95 -12.66 -12.88
N ALA A 587 13.56 -13.11 -11.77
CA ALA A 587 15.00 -12.98 -11.55
C ALA A 587 15.83 -13.75 -12.58
N ASP A 588 15.42 -14.98 -12.93
CA ASP A 588 16.08 -15.81 -13.93
C ASP A 588 15.98 -15.23 -15.35
N PHE A 589 14.84 -14.63 -15.70
CA PHE A 589 14.68 -13.96 -16.98
C PHE A 589 15.65 -12.78 -17.11
N LEU A 590 15.72 -11.94 -16.09
CA LEU A 590 16.65 -10.80 -16.07
C LEU A 590 18.12 -11.27 -16.07
N ALA A 591 18.44 -12.32 -15.30
CA ALA A 591 19.79 -12.87 -15.25
C ALA A 591 20.28 -13.32 -16.62
N LYS A 592 19.47 -14.04 -17.38
CA LYS A 592 19.80 -14.48 -18.77
C LYS A 592 20.13 -13.34 -19.72
N ALA A 593 19.60 -12.14 -19.47
CA ALA A 593 19.84 -10.97 -20.31
C ALA A 593 21.03 -10.13 -19.83
N LEU A 594 21.35 -10.19 -18.53
CA LEU A 594 22.37 -9.36 -17.88
C LEU A 594 23.73 -10.08 -17.72
N GLU A 595 23.76 -11.40 -17.73
CA GLU A 595 24.97 -12.24 -17.69
C GLU A 595 25.46 -12.61 -19.08
#